data_ba8fcf2493eeada700306b7b945b2edd
#
_entry.id   ba8fcf2493eeada700306b7b945b2edd
#
_cell.length_a   1.000
_cell.length_b   1.000
_cell.length_c   1.000
_cell.angle_alpha   90.00
_cell.angle_beta   90.00
_cell.angle_gamma   90.00
#
_symmetry.space_group_name_H-M   'P 1'
#
loop_
_entity.id
_entity.type
_entity.pdbx_description
1 polymer ?
#
loop_
_entity_poly.entity_id
_entity_poly.type
_entity_poly.pdbx_seq_one_letter_code
_entity_poly.pdbx_strand_id
1 'polypeptide(L)'
;MLKPNTRYKELKDSYLFNTIYRKTNEYLAANPDKQVLRMGVGDVSLPLCDAVIKALHKAVDDQAKAASFHGYMPEVGSAELRCAIEEYYKKMGTTIAANEIFVSS
;
A
#
# COMPACT_ATOMS: atom_id res chain seq x y z
N MET A 1 -26.05 10.91 31.02
CA MET A 1 -25.19 9.73 31.05
C MET A 1 -25.15 9.17 29.61
N LEU A 2 -24.00 9.13 28.96
CA LEU A 2 -23.85 8.59 27.60
C LEU A 2 -24.00 7.06 27.68
N LYS A 3 -24.90 6.50 26.87
CA LYS A 3 -25.03 5.05 26.74
C LYS A 3 -24.11 4.54 25.63
N PRO A 4 -23.29 3.50 25.87
CA PRO A 4 -22.47 2.92 24.82
C PRO A 4 -23.35 2.29 23.75
N ASN A 5 -22.87 2.32 22.49
CA ASN A 5 -23.57 1.64 21.40
C ASN A 5 -23.48 0.12 21.58
N THR A 6 -24.63 -0.51 21.90
CA THR A 6 -24.70 -1.94 22.17
C THR A 6 -24.40 -2.83 20.96
N ARG A 7 -24.46 -2.29 19.73
CA ARG A 7 -24.11 -3.03 18.49
C ARG A 7 -22.65 -3.46 18.43
N TYR A 8 -21.76 -2.80 19.20
CA TYR A 8 -20.38 -3.28 19.33
C TYR A 8 -20.27 -4.69 19.94
N LYS A 9 -21.29 -5.13 20.71
CA LYS A 9 -21.33 -6.49 21.27
C LYS A 9 -21.66 -7.56 20.22
N GLU A 10 -22.19 -7.15 19.07
CA GLU A 10 -22.55 -8.05 17.95
C GLU A 10 -21.38 -8.26 17.00
N LEU A 11 -20.30 -7.47 17.13
CA LEU A 11 -19.09 -7.66 16.36
C LEU A 11 -18.40 -8.96 16.77
N LYS A 12 -17.99 -9.76 15.78
CA LYS A 12 -17.18 -10.96 16.04
C LYS A 12 -15.88 -10.57 16.74
N ASP A 13 -15.58 -11.23 17.85
CA ASP A 13 -14.45 -10.93 18.74
C ASP A 13 -13.07 -11.06 18.10
N SER A 14 -12.95 -11.64 16.91
CA SER A 14 -11.64 -11.77 16.26
C SER A 14 -11.70 -11.56 14.76
N TYR A 15 -10.85 -10.67 14.31
CA TYR A 15 -10.47 -10.60 12.91
C TYR A 15 -9.65 -11.86 12.55
N LEU A 16 -10.02 -12.54 11.45
CA LEU A 16 -9.43 -13.83 11.05
C LEU A 16 -7.91 -13.85 11.11
N PHE A 17 -7.26 -12.79 10.62
CA PHE A 17 -5.79 -12.70 10.59
C PHE A 17 -5.15 -12.64 11.97
N ASN A 18 -5.78 -11.97 12.94
CA ASN A 18 -5.30 -11.96 14.33
C ASN A 18 -5.35 -13.36 14.94
N THR A 19 -6.41 -14.11 14.63
CA THR A 19 -6.56 -15.49 15.11
C THR A 19 -5.48 -16.40 14.51
N ILE A 20 -5.21 -16.27 13.20
CA ILE A 20 -4.15 -17.03 12.51
C ILE A 20 -2.78 -16.67 13.10
N TYR A 21 -2.50 -15.37 13.26
CA TYR A 21 -1.23 -14.90 13.85
C TYR A 21 -0.99 -15.47 15.25
N ARG A 22 -2.00 -15.39 16.12
CA ARG A 22 -1.91 -15.93 17.49
C ARG A 22 -1.65 -17.43 17.47
N LYS A 23 -2.44 -18.21 16.72
CA LYS A 23 -2.26 -19.68 16.61
C LYS A 23 -0.91 -20.06 16.04
N THR A 24 -0.40 -19.31 15.07
CA THR A 24 0.94 -19.54 14.51
C THR A 24 2.02 -19.33 15.56
N ASN A 25 1.93 -18.26 16.35
CA ASN A 25 2.90 -17.99 17.41
C ASN A 25 2.82 -19.02 18.54
N GLU A 26 1.61 -19.45 18.93
CA GLU A 26 1.41 -20.53 19.91
C GLU A 26 2.05 -21.85 19.42
N TYR A 27 1.86 -22.17 18.13
CA TYR A 27 2.46 -23.37 17.54
C TYR A 27 3.98 -23.30 17.52
N LEU A 28 4.56 -22.18 17.10
CA LEU A 28 6.03 -21.99 17.07
C LEU A 28 6.64 -22.01 18.47
N ALA A 29 5.96 -21.44 19.46
CA ALA A 29 6.41 -21.51 20.87
C ALA A 29 6.43 -22.94 21.41
N ALA A 30 5.46 -23.76 21.02
CA ALA A 30 5.37 -25.16 21.40
C ALA A 30 6.32 -26.07 20.56
N ASN A 31 6.78 -25.61 19.41
CA ASN A 31 7.60 -26.39 18.47
C ASN A 31 8.78 -25.54 17.95
N PRO A 32 9.79 -25.25 18.76
CA PRO A 32 10.87 -24.31 18.39
C PRO A 32 11.73 -24.79 17.21
N ASP A 33 11.76 -26.09 16.95
CA ASP A 33 12.51 -26.67 15.84
C ASP A 33 11.74 -26.72 14.52
N LYS A 34 10.50 -26.22 14.50
CA LYS A 34 9.64 -26.24 13.31
C LYS A 34 9.63 -24.88 12.62
N GLN A 35 9.56 -24.93 11.30
CA GLN A 35 9.33 -23.76 10.46
C GLN A 35 7.90 -23.76 9.95
N VAL A 36 7.24 -22.60 9.99
CA VAL A 36 5.89 -22.42 9.45
C VAL A 36 5.97 -21.68 8.12
N LEU A 37 5.48 -22.30 7.06
CA LEU A 37 5.31 -21.65 5.76
C LEU A 37 3.95 -20.93 5.73
N ARG A 38 3.97 -19.60 5.61
CA ARG A 38 2.77 -18.76 5.57
C ARG A 38 2.29 -18.63 4.13
N MET A 39 1.24 -19.33 3.76
CA MET A 39 0.66 -19.33 2.41
C MET A 39 -0.75 -18.71 2.35
N GLY A 40 -1.21 -18.12 3.43
CA GLY A 40 -2.60 -17.63 3.54
C GLY A 40 -2.82 -16.19 3.08
N VAL A 41 -1.78 -15.37 3.04
CA VAL A 41 -1.85 -13.97 2.62
C VAL A 41 -0.62 -13.65 1.77
N GLY A 42 -0.86 -13.01 0.63
CA GLY A 42 0.23 -12.45 -0.18
C GLY A 42 0.88 -11.28 0.58
N ASP A 43 2.20 -11.29 0.64
CA ASP A 43 2.99 -10.20 1.21
C ASP A 43 4.19 -9.92 0.31
N VAL A 44 4.72 -8.71 0.39
CA VAL A 44 5.95 -8.36 -0.29
C VAL A 44 7.12 -9.10 0.36
N SER A 45 7.82 -9.89 -0.43
CA SER A 45 8.95 -10.74 0.03
C SER A 45 10.32 -10.13 -0.27
N LEU A 46 10.37 -9.08 -1.07
CA LEU A 46 11.60 -8.41 -1.46
C LEU A 46 11.57 -6.93 -1.08
N PRO A 47 12.73 -6.36 -0.69
CA PRO A 47 12.83 -4.93 -0.44
C PRO A 47 12.58 -4.14 -1.73
N LEU A 48 12.23 -2.87 -1.57
CA LEU A 48 12.12 -1.94 -2.69
C LEU A 48 13.48 -1.82 -3.42
N CYS A 49 13.43 -1.71 -4.74
CA CYS A 49 14.65 -1.48 -5.52
C CYS A 49 15.20 -0.07 -5.31
N ASP A 50 16.49 0.12 -5.56
CA ASP A 50 17.21 1.38 -5.33
C ASP A 50 16.57 2.58 -6.07
N ALA A 51 16.02 2.37 -7.26
CA ALA A 51 15.37 3.43 -8.03
C ALA A 51 14.13 3.98 -7.28
N VAL A 52 13.33 3.09 -6.68
CA VAL A 52 12.16 3.48 -5.89
C VAL A 52 12.58 4.19 -4.61
N ILE A 53 13.58 3.68 -3.90
CA ILE A 53 14.10 4.30 -2.68
C ILE A 53 14.60 5.72 -2.96
N LYS A 54 15.40 5.91 -4.03
CA LYS A 54 15.90 7.23 -4.42
C LYS A 54 14.77 8.19 -4.79
N ALA A 55 13.74 7.71 -5.50
CA ALA A 55 12.58 8.53 -5.86
C ALA A 55 11.78 8.97 -4.63
N LEU A 56 11.59 8.09 -3.64
CA LEU A 56 10.91 8.41 -2.39
C LEU A 56 11.69 9.45 -1.57
N HIS A 57 13.01 9.31 -1.44
CA HIS A 57 13.85 10.31 -0.78
C HIS A 57 13.75 11.67 -1.47
N LYS A 58 13.87 11.69 -2.80
CA LYS A 58 13.71 12.92 -3.58
C LYS A 58 12.34 13.56 -3.36
N ALA A 59 11.26 12.79 -3.35
CA ALA A 59 9.92 13.30 -3.15
C ALA A 59 9.76 13.96 -1.75
N VAL A 60 10.37 13.39 -0.72
CA VAL A 60 10.39 13.99 0.63
C VAL A 60 11.19 15.31 0.63
N ASP A 61 12.37 15.32 0.00
CA ASP A 61 13.20 16.53 -0.12
C ASP A 61 12.50 17.66 -0.88
N ASP A 62 11.73 17.31 -1.91
CA ASP A 62 10.95 18.27 -2.70
C ASP A 62 9.81 18.88 -1.87
N GLN A 63 9.18 18.14 -0.95
CA GLN A 63 8.17 18.67 -0.03
C GLN A 63 8.74 19.66 0.99
N ALA A 64 10.03 19.61 1.28
CA ALA A 64 10.68 20.53 2.22
C ALA A 64 10.93 21.93 1.63
N LYS A 65 10.75 22.14 0.33
CA LYS A 65 11.07 23.39 -0.37
C LYS A 65 9.79 24.07 -0.86
N ALA A 66 9.62 25.35 -0.58
CA ALA A 66 8.45 26.11 -1.00
C ALA A 66 8.23 26.09 -2.54
N ALA A 67 9.30 25.99 -3.33
CA ALA A 67 9.23 25.98 -4.80
C ALA A 67 8.71 24.64 -5.39
N SER A 68 8.87 23.54 -4.68
CA SER A 68 8.47 22.18 -5.12
C SER A 68 7.41 21.54 -4.22
N PHE A 69 7.03 22.23 -3.14
CA PHE A 69 5.92 21.80 -2.29
C PHE A 69 4.60 21.82 -3.07
N HIS A 70 3.82 20.79 -2.94
CA HIS A 70 2.46 20.72 -3.47
C HIS A 70 1.53 20.07 -2.44
N GLY A 71 0.29 20.58 -2.40
CA GLY A 71 -0.80 20.04 -1.60
C GLY A 71 -1.62 19.00 -2.38
N TYR A 72 -2.95 19.13 -2.34
CA TYR A 72 -3.84 18.26 -3.09
C TYR A 72 -3.59 18.34 -4.59
N MET A 73 -3.47 17.17 -5.22
CA MET A 73 -3.39 17.05 -6.66
C MET A 73 -4.76 17.17 -7.32
N PRO A 74 -4.83 17.46 -8.63
CA PRO A 74 -6.09 17.39 -9.39
C PRO A 74 -6.75 16.02 -9.23
N GLU A 75 -8.08 15.97 -9.29
CA GLU A 75 -8.86 14.72 -9.15
C GLU A 75 -8.46 13.63 -10.13
N VAL A 76 -8.00 14.00 -11.31
CA VAL A 76 -7.51 13.06 -12.35
C VAL A 76 -6.08 12.55 -12.10
N GLY A 77 -5.45 12.97 -11.02
CA GLY A 77 -4.04 12.68 -10.72
C GLY A 77 -3.07 13.69 -11.33
N SER A 78 -1.79 13.62 -10.91
CA SER A 78 -0.77 14.54 -11.41
C SER A 78 -0.52 14.35 -12.90
N ALA A 79 -0.28 15.45 -13.62
CA ALA A 79 0.05 15.41 -15.05
C ALA A 79 1.34 14.61 -15.30
N GLU A 80 2.35 14.77 -14.44
CA GLU A 80 3.61 14.05 -14.53
C GLU A 80 3.41 12.53 -14.46
N LEU A 81 2.62 12.04 -13.51
CA LEU A 81 2.32 10.61 -13.39
C LEU A 81 1.54 10.09 -14.60
N ARG A 82 0.55 10.85 -15.09
CA ARG A 82 -0.23 10.46 -16.27
C ARG A 82 0.63 10.39 -17.54
N CYS A 83 1.54 11.34 -17.75
CA CYS A 83 2.52 11.28 -18.84
C CYS A 83 3.46 10.08 -18.72
N ALA A 84 3.92 9.77 -17.51
CA ALA A 84 4.77 8.58 -17.30
C ALA A 84 4.01 7.26 -17.59
N ILE A 85 2.73 7.20 -17.26
CA ILE A 85 1.87 6.05 -17.59
C ILE A 85 1.65 5.95 -19.12
N GLU A 86 1.38 7.08 -19.81
CA GLU A 86 1.27 7.14 -21.27
C GLU A 86 2.52 6.56 -21.93
N GLU A 87 3.72 7.01 -21.52
CA GLU A 87 4.97 6.50 -22.04
C GLU A 87 5.20 5.01 -21.76
N TYR A 88 4.80 4.55 -20.58
CA TYR A 88 4.86 3.13 -20.23
C TYR A 88 4.00 2.28 -21.16
N TYR A 89 2.75 2.65 -21.39
CA TYR A 89 1.87 1.93 -22.32
C TYR A 89 2.36 1.98 -23.76
N LYS A 90 2.92 3.13 -24.20
CA LYS A 90 3.52 3.25 -25.53
C LYS A 90 4.68 2.28 -25.74
N LYS A 91 5.53 2.07 -24.73
CA LYS A 91 6.61 1.06 -24.78
C LYS A 91 6.07 -0.37 -24.89
N MET A 92 4.85 -0.62 -24.39
CA MET A 92 4.17 -1.91 -24.49
C MET A 92 3.35 -2.07 -25.78
N GLY A 93 3.43 -1.10 -26.70
CA GLY A 93 2.73 -1.16 -27.99
C GLY A 93 1.27 -0.67 -27.95
N THR A 94 0.84 -0.06 -26.85
CA THR A 94 -0.52 0.50 -26.71
C THR A 94 -0.44 2.02 -26.70
N THR A 95 -1.28 2.70 -27.51
CA THR A 95 -1.38 4.15 -27.55
C THR A 95 -2.58 4.62 -26.76
N ILE A 96 -2.34 5.31 -25.65
CA ILE A 96 -3.32 6.04 -24.87
C ILE A 96 -2.72 7.41 -24.57
N ALA A 97 -3.52 8.47 -24.57
CA ALA A 97 -3.07 9.81 -24.24
C ALA A 97 -3.19 10.10 -22.74
N ALA A 98 -2.34 10.97 -22.19
CA ALA A 98 -2.35 11.32 -20.77
C ALA A 98 -3.71 11.86 -20.27
N ASN A 99 -4.52 12.47 -21.16
CA ASN A 99 -5.86 12.96 -20.82
C ASN A 99 -6.93 11.84 -20.78
N GLU A 100 -6.61 10.64 -21.25
CA GLU A 100 -7.45 9.44 -21.15
C GLU A 100 -7.14 8.62 -19.88
N ILE A 101 -6.16 9.06 -19.10
CA ILE A 101 -5.71 8.38 -17.89
C ILE A 101 -6.27 9.07 -16.65
N PHE A 102 -6.94 8.32 -15.80
CA PHE A 102 -7.43 8.75 -14.50
C PHE A 102 -6.73 7.95 -13.40
N VAL A 103 -6.10 8.65 -12.46
CA VAL A 103 -5.41 8.05 -11.31
C VAL A 103 -6.26 8.27 -10.06
N SER A 104 -6.72 7.19 -9.46
CA SER A 104 -7.45 7.21 -8.18
C SER A 104 -6.79 6.35 -7.12
N SER A 105 -7.06 6.65 -5.87
CA SER A 105 -6.68 5.84 -4.69
C SER A 105 -7.81 4.88 -4.31
#